data_418af5fb22337c8923d15a0559a7f3fc
#
_entry.id   418af5fb22337c8923d15a0559a7f3fc
#
_cell.length_a   1.000
_cell.length_b   1.000
_cell.length_c   1.000
_cell.angle_alpha   90.00
_cell.angle_beta   90.00
_cell.angle_gamma   90.00
#
_symmetry.space_group_name_H-M   'P 1'
#
loop_
_entity.id
_entity.type
_entity.pdbx_description
1 polymer ?
#
loop_
_entity_poly.entity_id
_entity_poly.type
_entity_poly.pdbx_seq_one_letter_code
_entity_poly.pdbx_strand_id
1 'polypeptide(L)'
;ASHFAAKRFADKRKRKEKILRLRDELATLLKAELTLKPGDAERMTAWDPFDQNRHADFFDPEWMFGFQSGFDIVIGNPPYVRQESIKEDKPRFKPHYVTYNGTADLFVYFYERSFQLLNPHGCLSFITSNKWFRAKYGTALREYMVTHTEMRQIIDFGDEAVFDALAYPTIV
;
A
#
# COMPACT_ATOMS: atom_id res chain seq x y z
N ALA A 1 -2.17 -18.12 1.19
CA ALA A 1 -3.44 -18.24 1.95
C ALA A 1 -3.50 -19.51 2.81
N SER A 2 -3.15 -20.69 2.27
CA SER A 2 -3.35 -21.98 3.00
C SER A 2 -2.52 -22.13 4.29
N HIS A 3 -1.33 -21.52 4.37
CA HIS A 3 -0.50 -21.59 5.59
C HIS A 3 -1.17 -20.92 6.78
N PHE A 4 -1.73 -19.71 6.57
CA PHE A 4 -2.35 -18.91 7.64
C PHE A 4 -3.69 -19.51 8.13
N ALA A 5 -4.36 -20.28 7.29
CA ALA A 5 -5.58 -21.00 7.65
C ALA A 5 -5.32 -22.29 8.46
N ALA A 6 -4.09 -22.78 8.54
CA ALA A 6 -3.76 -24.01 9.26
C ALA A 6 -3.81 -23.82 10.77
N LYS A 7 -4.56 -24.67 11.49
CA LYS A 7 -4.75 -24.59 12.94
C LYS A 7 -3.63 -25.29 13.74
N ARG A 8 -3.03 -26.35 13.20
CA ARG A 8 -1.99 -27.13 13.87
C ARG A 8 -0.58 -26.65 13.53
N PHE A 9 0.30 -26.56 14.52
CA PHE A 9 1.68 -26.11 14.34
C PHE A 9 2.47 -26.95 13.32
N ALA A 10 2.32 -28.29 13.39
CA ALA A 10 2.97 -29.21 12.44
C ALA A 10 2.51 -28.97 11.00
N ASP A 11 1.22 -28.70 10.78
CA ASP A 11 0.67 -28.40 9.47
C ASP A 11 1.19 -27.06 8.95
N LYS A 12 1.34 -26.06 9.82
CA LYS A 12 1.94 -24.77 9.46
C LYS A 12 3.37 -24.93 8.99
N ARG A 13 4.20 -25.71 9.73
CA ARG A 13 5.58 -25.99 9.36
C ARG A 13 5.69 -26.68 7.99
N LYS A 14 4.94 -27.76 7.82
CA LYS A 14 4.90 -28.51 6.54
C LYS A 14 4.48 -27.64 5.35
N ARG A 15 3.49 -26.77 5.55
CA ARG A 15 3.02 -25.85 4.52
C ARG A 15 4.04 -24.76 4.21
N LYS A 16 4.74 -24.25 5.23
CA LYS A 16 5.85 -23.30 5.05
C LYS A 16 6.98 -23.94 4.22
N GLU A 17 7.41 -25.13 4.57
CA GLU A 17 8.45 -25.87 3.81
C GLU A 17 8.03 -26.08 2.35
N LYS A 18 6.76 -26.44 2.11
CA LYS A 18 6.23 -26.58 0.75
C LYS A 18 6.25 -25.26 -0.03
N ILE A 19 5.87 -24.15 0.61
CA ILE A 19 5.88 -22.81 -0.03
C ILE A 19 7.30 -22.41 -0.41
N LEU A 20 8.28 -22.60 0.49
CA LEU A 20 9.67 -22.27 0.22
C LEU A 20 10.22 -23.10 -0.96
N ARG A 21 9.92 -24.39 -1.00
CA ARG A 21 10.32 -25.25 -2.12
C ARG A 21 9.70 -24.79 -3.44
N LEU A 22 8.39 -24.52 -3.47
CA LEU A 22 7.70 -24.01 -4.66
C LEU A 22 8.26 -22.66 -5.13
N ARG A 23 8.70 -21.82 -4.19
CA ARG A 23 9.37 -20.56 -4.51
C ARG A 23 10.69 -20.78 -5.22
N ASP A 24 11.50 -21.74 -4.77
CA ASP A 24 12.79 -22.06 -5.41
C ASP A 24 12.58 -22.67 -6.82
N GLU A 25 11.56 -23.50 -6.99
CA GLU A 25 11.15 -24.01 -8.30
C GLU A 25 10.71 -22.86 -9.22
N LEU A 26 9.89 -21.93 -8.71
CA LEU A 26 9.45 -20.74 -9.44
C LEU A 26 10.62 -19.82 -9.81
N ALA A 27 11.59 -19.63 -8.91
CA ALA A 27 12.79 -18.85 -9.20
C ALA A 27 13.54 -19.38 -10.43
N THR A 28 13.63 -20.71 -10.55
CA THR A 28 14.27 -21.37 -11.67
C THR A 28 13.51 -21.15 -12.97
N LEU A 29 12.17 -21.23 -12.93
CA LEU A 29 11.31 -20.99 -14.09
C LEU A 29 11.34 -19.52 -14.54
N LEU A 30 11.25 -18.58 -13.59
CA LEU A 30 11.30 -17.14 -13.90
C LEU A 30 12.64 -16.72 -14.52
N LYS A 31 13.76 -17.32 -14.11
CA LYS A 31 15.06 -17.05 -14.73
C LYS A 31 15.17 -17.53 -16.18
N ALA A 32 14.37 -18.53 -16.54
CA ALA A 32 14.29 -19.01 -17.91
C ALA A 32 13.32 -18.18 -18.78
N GLU A 33 12.52 -17.30 -18.18
CA GLU A 33 11.54 -16.46 -18.88
C GLU A 33 12.24 -15.26 -19.54
N LEU A 34 12.19 -15.21 -20.86
CA LEU A 34 12.88 -14.20 -21.66
C LEU A 34 12.22 -12.82 -21.63
N THR A 35 10.99 -12.71 -21.12
CA THR A 35 10.23 -11.45 -21.04
C THR A 35 10.58 -10.61 -19.81
N LEU A 36 11.19 -11.23 -18.80
CA LEU A 36 11.59 -10.54 -17.56
C LEU A 36 12.90 -9.76 -17.78
N LYS A 37 12.96 -8.59 -17.15
CA LYS A 37 14.20 -7.82 -17.10
C LYS A 37 15.24 -8.52 -16.21
N PRO A 38 16.54 -8.35 -16.50
CA PRO A 38 17.60 -8.87 -15.63
C PRO A 38 17.39 -8.41 -14.18
N GLY A 39 17.40 -9.36 -13.23
CA GLY A 39 17.21 -9.11 -11.80
C GLY A 39 15.76 -9.13 -11.31
N ASP A 40 14.75 -9.11 -12.18
CA ASP A 40 13.35 -9.16 -11.72
C ASP A 40 13.00 -10.51 -11.11
N ALA A 41 13.48 -11.62 -11.68
CA ALA A 41 13.26 -12.95 -11.12
C ALA A 41 13.83 -13.08 -9.70
N GLU A 42 15.05 -12.55 -9.46
CA GLU A 42 15.68 -12.52 -8.14
C GLU A 42 14.88 -11.66 -7.16
N ARG A 43 14.44 -10.48 -7.57
CA ARG A 43 13.63 -9.60 -6.74
C ARG A 43 12.31 -10.23 -6.34
N MET A 44 11.57 -10.80 -7.30
CA MET A 44 10.30 -11.46 -7.06
C MET A 44 10.44 -12.66 -6.11
N THR A 45 11.50 -13.45 -6.25
CA THR A 45 11.73 -14.62 -5.41
C THR A 45 12.43 -14.33 -4.09
N ALA A 46 13.02 -13.14 -3.92
CA ALA A 46 13.60 -12.71 -2.65
C ALA A 46 12.56 -12.40 -1.57
N TRP A 47 11.30 -12.12 -1.95
CA TRP A 47 10.24 -11.88 -0.97
C TRP A 47 9.91 -13.13 -0.15
N ASP A 48 9.95 -13.00 1.20
CA ASP A 48 9.57 -14.06 2.14
C ASP A 48 8.33 -13.60 2.94
N PRO A 49 7.14 -14.22 2.72
CA PRO A 49 5.93 -13.86 3.45
C PRO A 49 5.98 -14.22 4.94
N PHE A 50 7.01 -14.91 5.40
CA PHE A 50 7.19 -15.33 6.81
C PHE A 50 8.22 -14.49 7.56
N ASP A 51 8.99 -13.67 6.86
CA ASP A 51 9.96 -12.74 7.46
C ASP A 51 9.35 -11.33 7.53
N GLN A 52 8.85 -10.97 8.72
CA GLN A 52 8.23 -9.67 8.97
C GLN A 52 9.23 -8.51 9.07
N ASN A 53 10.53 -8.80 9.16
CA ASN A 53 11.57 -7.78 9.26
C ASN A 53 12.17 -7.41 7.88
N ARG A 54 11.77 -8.14 6.85
CA ARG A 54 12.25 -7.91 5.49
C ARG A 54 11.15 -7.30 4.62
N HIS A 55 11.40 -6.11 4.09
CA HIS A 55 10.50 -5.51 3.10
C HIS A 55 10.74 -6.14 1.72
N ALA A 56 9.71 -6.10 0.88
CA ALA A 56 9.83 -6.42 -0.53
C ALA A 56 10.15 -5.14 -1.34
N ASP A 57 10.95 -5.29 -2.38
CA ASP A 57 11.30 -4.17 -3.29
C ASP A 57 10.19 -3.86 -4.29
N PHE A 58 9.10 -4.60 -4.24
CA PHE A 58 7.92 -4.45 -5.10
C PHE A 58 6.66 -4.83 -4.34
N PHE A 59 5.52 -4.40 -4.87
CA PHE A 59 4.21 -4.79 -4.35
C PHE A 59 3.29 -5.18 -5.51
N ASP A 60 2.95 -6.46 -5.58
CA ASP A 60 2.02 -7.04 -6.54
C ASP A 60 1.04 -7.95 -5.80
N PRO A 61 -0.24 -7.51 -5.64
CA PRO A 61 -1.25 -8.26 -4.88
C PRO A 61 -1.58 -9.62 -5.48
N GLU A 62 -1.57 -9.74 -6.80
CA GLU A 62 -1.85 -10.99 -7.48
C GLU A 62 -0.73 -11.99 -7.22
N TRP A 63 0.50 -11.60 -7.49
CA TRP A 63 1.66 -12.46 -7.30
C TRP A 63 1.90 -12.81 -5.83
N MET A 64 1.84 -11.83 -4.93
CA MET A 64 2.17 -12.02 -3.50
C MET A 64 1.06 -12.75 -2.74
N PHE A 65 -0.20 -12.52 -3.06
CA PHE A 65 -1.34 -12.97 -2.27
C PHE A 65 -2.41 -13.72 -3.06
N GLY A 66 -2.32 -13.74 -4.39
CA GLY A 66 -3.30 -14.38 -5.27
C GLY A 66 -4.59 -13.56 -5.45
N PHE A 67 -4.55 -12.23 -5.24
CA PHE A 67 -5.69 -11.34 -5.39
C PHE A 67 -5.71 -10.70 -6.78
N GLN A 68 -6.66 -11.11 -7.61
CA GLN A 68 -6.80 -10.61 -8.99
C GLN A 68 -7.69 -9.36 -9.09
N SER A 69 -8.62 -9.18 -8.17
CA SER A 69 -9.62 -8.11 -8.22
C SER A 69 -9.37 -6.93 -7.28
N GLY A 70 -8.26 -6.93 -6.55
CA GLY A 70 -7.97 -5.94 -5.51
C GLY A 70 -8.49 -6.34 -4.12
N PHE A 71 -8.37 -5.44 -3.16
CA PHE A 71 -8.75 -5.66 -1.77
C PHE A 71 -10.17 -5.19 -1.50
N ASP A 72 -10.87 -5.90 -0.61
CA ASP A 72 -12.21 -5.48 -0.13
C ASP A 72 -12.11 -4.31 0.84
N ILE A 73 -11.04 -4.27 1.64
CA ILE A 73 -10.83 -3.24 2.66
C ILE A 73 -9.36 -2.83 2.69
N VAL A 74 -9.13 -1.53 2.66
CA VAL A 74 -7.84 -0.91 2.98
C VAL A 74 -8.02 -0.01 4.20
N ILE A 75 -7.33 -0.32 5.28
CA ILE A 75 -7.34 0.47 6.51
C ILE A 75 -5.92 0.83 6.91
N GLY A 76 -5.70 2.05 7.41
CA GLY A 76 -4.36 2.44 7.83
C GLY A 76 -4.25 3.80 8.48
N ASN A 77 -3.05 4.02 8.99
CA ASN A 77 -2.54 5.30 9.45
C ASN A 77 -1.29 5.63 8.64
N PRO A 78 -1.43 6.24 7.46
CA PRO A 78 -0.29 6.61 6.63
C PRO A 78 0.69 7.51 7.37
N PRO A 79 2.01 7.39 7.13
CA PRO A 79 3.00 8.16 7.84
C PRO A 79 2.88 9.66 7.56
N TYR A 80 2.96 10.47 8.61
CA TYR A 80 2.86 11.93 8.55
C TYR A 80 4.19 12.58 8.14
N VAL A 81 4.73 12.12 7.02
CA VAL A 81 5.98 12.66 6.46
C VAL A 81 5.68 13.89 5.62
N ARG A 82 6.25 15.01 6.04
CA ARG A 82 6.07 16.29 5.36
C ARG A 82 6.80 16.32 4.01
N GLN A 83 6.30 17.16 3.14
CA GLN A 83 6.79 17.30 1.76
C GLN A 83 8.28 17.63 1.65
N GLU A 84 8.86 18.31 2.65
CA GLU A 84 10.29 18.65 2.69
C GLU A 84 11.17 17.39 2.77
N SER A 85 10.72 16.40 3.57
CA SER A 85 11.47 15.16 3.80
C SER A 85 11.45 14.18 2.62
N ILE A 86 10.53 14.38 1.67
CA ILE A 86 10.37 13.53 0.47
C ILE A 86 10.69 14.29 -0.83
N LYS A 87 11.31 15.45 -0.73
CA LYS A 87 11.55 16.34 -1.88
C LYS A 87 12.33 15.65 -3.00
N GLU A 88 13.30 14.82 -2.65
CA GLU A 88 14.15 14.10 -3.62
C GLU A 88 13.40 12.97 -4.33
N ASP A 89 12.37 12.38 -3.68
CA ASP A 89 11.56 11.31 -4.25
C ASP A 89 10.41 11.82 -5.14
N LYS A 90 10.04 13.08 -5.02
CA LYS A 90 8.91 13.67 -5.77
C LYS A 90 8.98 13.53 -7.29
N PRO A 91 10.14 13.65 -7.95
CA PRO A 91 10.24 13.39 -9.38
C PRO A 91 9.78 11.97 -9.77
N ARG A 92 9.96 10.99 -8.87
CA ARG A 92 9.53 9.60 -9.07
C ARG A 92 8.02 9.45 -8.93
N PHE A 93 7.36 10.25 -8.07
CA PHE A 93 5.90 10.19 -7.87
C PHE A 93 5.13 10.82 -9.03
N LYS A 94 5.67 11.88 -9.63
CA LYS A 94 5.00 12.66 -10.67
C LYS A 94 4.41 11.85 -11.83
N PRO A 95 5.08 10.85 -12.41
CA PRO A 95 4.52 10.07 -13.51
C PRO A 95 3.49 9.02 -13.07
N HIS A 96 3.34 8.75 -11.77
CA HIS A 96 2.53 7.64 -11.24
C HIS A 96 1.27 8.07 -10.50
N TYR A 97 1.17 9.35 -10.10
CA TYR A 97 0.07 9.85 -9.28
C TYR A 97 -0.61 11.06 -9.91
N VAL A 98 -1.91 10.94 -10.14
CA VAL A 98 -2.76 12.05 -10.63
C VAL A 98 -2.89 13.13 -9.55
N THR A 99 -2.89 12.72 -8.28
CA THR A 99 -2.93 13.63 -7.12
C THR A 99 -1.61 14.33 -6.84
N TYR A 100 -0.61 14.16 -7.74
CA TYR A 100 0.71 14.74 -7.55
C TYR A 100 0.65 16.26 -7.37
N ASN A 101 1.29 16.73 -6.30
CA ASN A 101 1.58 18.14 -6.07
C ASN A 101 2.96 18.29 -5.42
N GLY A 102 3.75 19.25 -5.89
CA GLY A 102 5.11 19.50 -5.37
C GLY A 102 5.17 19.83 -3.87
N THR A 103 4.06 20.26 -3.27
CA THR A 103 3.96 20.60 -1.83
C THR A 103 3.07 19.63 -1.05
N ALA A 104 2.65 18.52 -1.67
CA ALA A 104 1.85 17.51 -0.97
C ALA A 104 2.68 16.68 -0.01
N ASP A 105 2.14 16.39 1.16
CA ASP A 105 2.71 15.46 2.11
C ASP A 105 2.54 14.00 1.64
N LEU A 106 3.32 13.08 2.20
CA LEU A 106 3.41 11.69 1.73
C LEU A 106 2.05 10.97 1.74
N PHE A 107 1.20 11.22 2.74
CA PHE A 107 -0.09 10.55 2.89
C PHE A 107 -1.04 10.77 1.70
N VAL A 108 -0.89 11.85 0.93
CA VAL A 108 -1.69 12.11 -0.29
C VAL A 108 -1.53 10.99 -1.30
N TYR A 109 -0.31 10.53 -1.50
CA TYR A 109 -0.01 9.43 -2.43
C TYR A 109 -0.48 8.08 -1.89
N PHE A 110 -0.53 7.92 -0.55
CA PHE A 110 -1.12 6.74 0.07
C PHE A 110 -2.61 6.62 -0.22
N TYR A 111 -3.36 7.73 -0.21
CA TYR A 111 -4.77 7.71 -0.59
C TYR A 111 -4.95 7.19 -2.01
N GLU A 112 -4.32 7.81 -2.99
CA GLU A 112 -4.48 7.40 -4.39
C GLU A 112 -4.03 5.94 -4.60
N ARG A 113 -2.88 5.55 -4.04
CA ARG A 113 -2.40 4.18 -4.15
C ARG A 113 -3.37 3.18 -3.54
N SER A 114 -3.97 3.52 -2.41
CA SER A 114 -4.94 2.65 -1.75
C SER A 114 -6.22 2.49 -2.55
N PHE A 115 -6.72 3.54 -3.18
CA PHE A 115 -7.85 3.44 -4.10
C PHE A 115 -7.54 2.56 -5.31
N GLN A 116 -6.34 2.64 -5.86
CA GLN A 116 -5.90 1.76 -6.96
C GLN A 116 -5.80 0.29 -6.54
N LEU A 117 -5.64 0.00 -5.26
CA LEU A 117 -5.54 -1.35 -4.72
C LEU A 117 -6.88 -1.96 -4.31
N LEU A 118 -7.95 -1.15 -4.20
CA LEU A 118 -9.28 -1.62 -3.88
C LEU A 118 -9.94 -2.30 -5.08
N ASN A 119 -10.79 -3.27 -4.80
CA ASN A 119 -11.77 -3.73 -5.78
C ASN A 119 -12.89 -2.68 -5.97
N PRO A 120 -13.74 -2.79 -7.01
CA PRO A 120 -14.78 -1.79 -7.29
C PRO A 120 -15.80 -1.56 -6.17
N HIS A 121 -15.91 -2.49 -5.22
CA HIS A 121 -16.81 -2.41 -4.06
C HIS A 121 -16.05 -2.28 -2.74
N GLY A 122 -14.74 -2.10 -2.82
CA GLY A 122 -13.86 -2.01 -1.67
C GLY A 122 -14.05 -0.73 -0.87
N CYS A 123 -13.68 -0.77 0.40
CA CYS A 123 -13.80 0.32 1.34
C CYS A 123 -12.41 0.74 1.85
N LEU A 124 -12.17 2.05 1.89
CA LEU A 124 -10.97 2.61 2.50
C LEU A 124 -11.34 3.31 3.81
N SER A 125 -10.51 3.15 4.83
CA SER A 125 -10.57 3.98 6.03
C SER A 125 -9.17 4.37 6.49
N PHE A 126 -8.86 5.64 6.43
CA PHE A 126 -7.58 6.19 6.84
C PHE A 126 -7.76 7.24 7.93
N ILE A 127 -6.86 7.22 8.92
CA ILE A 127 -6.64 8.35 9.80
C ILE A 127 -5.42 9.12 9.30
N THR A 128 -5.61 10.42 9.01
CA THR A 128 -4.57 11.31 8.45
C THR A 128 -4.72 12.72 9.01
N SER A 129 -3.79 13.62 8.66
CA SER A 129 -3.97 15.05 8.94
C SER A 129 -5.12 15.63 8.11
N ASN A 130 -5.95 16.49 8.71
CA ASN A 130 -7.05 17.20 8.04
C ASN A 130 -6.57 18.37 7.14
N LYS A 131 -5.28 18.68 7.11
CA LYS A 131 -4.72 19.82 6.36
C LYS A 131 -5.09 19.81 4.88
N TRP A 132 -5.22 18.64 4.27
CA TRP A 132 -5.59 18.51 2.86
C TRP A 132 -7.01 19.02 2.55
N PHE A 133 -7.88 19.19 3.55
CA PHE A 133 -9.21 19.79 3.35
C PHE A 133 -9.14 21.23 2.85
N ARG A 134 -8.16 22.00 3.33
CA ARG A 134 -8.05 23.44 3.06
C ARG A 134 -6.80 23.80 2.27
N ALA A 135 -5.74 23.02 2.37
CA ALA A 135 -4.49 23.30 1.70
C ALA A 135 -4.61 23.18 0.18
N LYS A 136 -3.90 24.05 -0.54
CA LYS A 136 -3.88 24.07 -2.00
C LYS A 136 -3.39 22.74 -2.60
N TYR A 137 -2.43 22.10 -1.96
CA TYR A 137 -1.93 20.79 -2.42
C TYR A 137 -2.99 19.68 -2.35
N GLY A 138 -3.99 19.82 -1.47
CA GLY A 138 -5.08 18.86 -1.33
C GLY A 138 -6.15 18.94 -2.42
N THR A 139 -6.10 19.93 -3.31
CA THR A 139 -7.12 20.11 -4.37
C THR A 139 -7.21 18.87 -5.26
N ALA A 140 -6.09 18.41 -5.80
CA ALA A 140 -6.08 17.22 -6.66
C ALA A 140 -6.56 15.95 -5.94
N LEU A 141 -6.25 15.80 -4.64
CA LEU A 141 -6.76 14.67 -3.85
C LEU A 141 -8.29 14.76 -3.66
N ARG A 142 -8.83 15.95 -3.35
CA ARG A 142 -10.28 16.13 -3.20
C ARG A 142 -11.02 15.84 -4.51
N GLU A 143 -10.52 16.36 -5.63
CA GLU A 143 -11.06 16.10 -6.96
C GLU A 143 -11.01 14.61 -7.31
N TYR A 144 -9.90 13.95 -7.01
CA TYR A 144 -9.74 12.50 -7.22
C TYR A 144 -10.79 11.72 -6.42
N MET A 145 -10.93 12.01 -5.13
CA MET A 145 -11.91 11.33 -4.27
C MET A 145 -13.34 11.51 -4.76
N VAL A 146 -13.75 12.75 -5.05
CA VAL A 146 -15.12 13.03 -5.52
C VAL A 146 -15.42 12.37 -6.86
N THR A 147 -14.42 12.21 -7.72
CA THR A 147 -14.59 11.64 -9.07
C THR A 147 -14.58 10.10 -9.07
N HIS A 148 -13.79 9.49 -8.20
CA HIS A 148 -13.51 8.05 -8.27
C HIS A 148 -14.07 7.24 -7.09
N THR A 149 -14.60 7.91 -6.05
CA THR A 149 -15.09 7.22 -4.85
C THR A 149 -16.43 7.77 -4.38
N GLU A 150 -17.13 6.98 -3.57
CA GLU A 150 -18.27 7.41 -2.78
C GLU A 150 -17.81 7.73 -1.36
N MET A 151 -17.80 9.03 -1.00
CA MET A 151 -17.45 9.48 0.33
C MET A 151 -18.61 9.19 1.30
N ARG A 152 -18.42 8.23 2.20
CA ARG A 152 -19.45 7.80 3.15
C ARG A 152 -19.41 8.54 4.46
N GLN A 153 -18.22 8.79 4.98
CA GLN A 153 -18.06 9.42 6.28
C GLN A 153 -16.75 10.18 6.37
N ILE A 154 -16.78 11.31 7.04
CA ILE A 154 -15.61 12.09 7.47
C ILE A 154 -15.79 12.39 8.96
N ILE A 155 -14.78 12.04 9.75
CA ILE A 155 -14.70 12.40 11.17
C ILE A 155 -13.51 13.34 11.33
N ASP A 156 -13.76 14.60 11.53
CA ASP A 156 -12.72 15.62 11.80
C ASP A 156 -12.64 15.87 13.31
N PHE A 157 -11.50 15.57 13.89
CA PHE A 157 -11.26 15.78 15.33
C PHE A 157 -10.87 17.23 15.65
N GLY A 158 -10.72 18.08 14.63
CA GLY A 158 -10.34 19.49 14.84
C GLY A 158 -9.01 19.60 15.58
N ASP A 159 -9.04 20.35 16.69
CA ASP A 159 -7.87 20.58 17.55
C ASP A 159 -7.79 19.56 18.72
N GLU A 160 -8.63 18.54 18.72
CA GLU A 160 -8.61 17.48 19.75
C GLU A 160 -7.30 16.66 19.65
N ALA A 161 -6.67 16.46 20.80
CA ALA A 161 -5.44 15.67 20.91
C ALA A 161 -5.75 14.16 20.86
N VAL A 162 -5.83 13.60 19.67
CA VAL A 162 -5.98 12.14 19.47
C VAL A 162 -4.65 11.41 19.59
N PHE A 163 -3.54 12.09 19.33
CA PHE A 163 -2.17 11.58 19.45
C PHE A 163 -1.33 12.53 20.29
N ASP A 164 -0.26 12.03 20.90
CA ASP A 164 0.72 12.84 21.65
C ASP A 164 1.44 13.88 20.77
N ALA A 165 1.45 13.68 19.45
CA ALA A 165 1.99 14.63 18.48
C ALA A 165 0.93 15.62 18.03
N LEU A 166 1.33 16.88 17.76
CA LEU A 166 0.49 17.91 17.15
C LEU A 166 0.08 17.52 15.72
N ALA A 167 -0.92 16.68 15.61
CA ALA A 167 -1.60 16.33 14.38
C ALA A 167 -3.07 16.76 14.52
N TYR A 168 -3.63 17.35 13.47
CA TYR A 168 -5.08 17.60 13.37
C TYR A 168 -5.69 16.39 12.64
N PRO A 169 -6.05 15.32 13.35
CA PRO A 169 -6.40 14.07 12.69
C PRO A 169 -7.81 14.12 12.12
N THR A 170 -7.99 13.38 11.02
CA THR A 170 -9.29 13.09 10.43
C THR A 170 -9.36 11.63 10.02
N ILE A 171 -10.53 11.03 10.18
CA ILE A 171 -10.83 9.71 9.60
C ILE A 171 -11.72 9.93 8.38
N VAL A 172 -11.33 9.27 7.33
CA VAL A 172 -12.09 9.23 6.07
C VAL A 172 -12.34 7.78 5.70
#